data_a7ca4d2e1c2b870bf80df552e9fcee82
#
_entry.id   a7ca4d2e1c2b870bf80df552e9fcee82
#
_cell.length_a   1.000
_cell.length_b   1.000
_cell.length_c   1.000
_cell.angle_alpha   90.00
_cell.angle_beta   90.00
_cell.angle_gamma   90.00
#
_symmetry.space_group_name_H-M   'P 1'
#
loop_
_entity.id
_entity.type
_entity.pdbx_description
1 polymer ?
#
loop_
_entity_poly.entity_id
_entity_poly.type
_entity_poly.pdbx_seq_one_letter_code
_entity_poly.pdbx_strand_id
1 'polypeptide(L)'
;MNCETDFVAKDAGFLGLANEVVDFAAANKGTTIDALKAQFEEKRAALVAKIGENMDIRRVQYLEGQVIAQYLHGAKIGVLVAGEGSEDELKKVAMHVAASKPEFVNPEDVSADVVEHERQIQIDIAINSGKPKEIAEKMVEGGVPFEE
;
A
#
# COMPACT_ATOMS: atom_id res chain seq x y z
N MET A 1 -7.75 3.90 7.56
CA MET A 1 -8.03 5.00 8.50
C MET A 1 -6.75 5.68 8.92
N ASN A 2 -6.78 6.98 9.11
CA ASN A 2 -5.64 7.79 9.51
C ASN A 2 -5.86 8.45 10.86
N CYS A 3 -4.78 8.66 11.60
CA CYS A 3 -4.72 9.44 12.84
C CYS A 3 -3.42 10.29 12.84
N GLU A 4 -3.24 11.14 13.83
CA GLU A 4 -2.09 12.05 13.84
C GLU A 4 -0.84 11.45 14.47
N THR A 5 -0.98 10.62 15.50
CA THR A 5 0.16 10.07 16.24
C THR A 5 0.16 8.53 16.28
N ASP A 6 1.35 7.98 16.50
CA ASP A 6 1.54 6.54 16.74
C ASP A 6 0.86 6.04 18.01
N PHE A 7 0.67 6.93 18.97
CA PHE A 7 -0.04 6.59 20.22
C PHE A 7 -1.50 6.29 19.94
N VAL A 8 -2.17 7.13 19.15
CA VAL A 8 -3.57 6.93 18.75
C VAL A 8 -3.70 5.72 17.84
N ALA A 9 -2.74 5.47 16.95
CA ALA A 9 -2.74 4.29 16.10
C ALA A 9 -2.78 2.96 16.87
N LYS A 10 -2.37 2.97 18.13
CA LYS A 10 -2.39 1.81 19.05
C LYS A 10 -3.52 1.89 20.08
N ASP A 11 -4.26 2.99 20.11
CA ASP A 11 -5.35 3.16 21.07
C ASP A 11 -6.49 2.19 20.79
N ALA A 12 -7.03 1.59 21.86
CA ALA A 12 -8.09 0.60 21.75
C ALA A 12 -9.37 1.17 21.11
N GLY A 13 -9.70 2.43 21.39
CA GLY A 13 -10.86 3.11 20.80
C GLY A 13 -10.68 3.31 19.29
N PHE A 14 -9.51 3.74 18.86
CA PHE A 14 -9.19 3.90 17.44
C PHE A 14 -9.21 2.54 16.71
N LEU A 15 -8.57 1.52 17.27
CA LEU A 15 -8.56 0.18 16.68
C LEU A 15 -9.96 -0.44 16.63
N GLY A 16 -10.77 -0.21 17.66
CA GLY A 16 -12.17 -0.64 17.68
C GLY A 16 -12.99 0.00 16.58
N LEU A 17 -12.86 1.31 16.37
CA LEU A 17 -13.51 2.01 15.27
C LEU A 17 -13.02 1.52 13.90
N ALA A 18 -11.72 1.32 13.74
CA ALA A 18 -11.15 0.78 12.50
C ALA A 18 -11.70 -0.61 12.17
N ASN A 19 -11.83 -1.49 13.16
CA ASN A 19 -12.41 -2.82 12.98
C ASN A 19 -13.89 -2.75 12.61
N GLU A 20 -14.68 -1.88 13.23
CA GLU A 20 -16.08 -1.67 12.85
C GLU A 20 -16.22 -1.19 11.41
N VAL A 21 -15.37 -0.27 10.97
CA VAL A 21 -15.36 0.24 9.60
C VAL A 21 -15.02 -0.87 8.60
N VAL A 22 -14.00 -1.66 8.89
CA VAL A 22 -13.58 -2.78 8.02
C VAL A 22 -14.69 -3.84 7.95
N ASP A 23 -15.28 -4.21 9.07
CA ASP A 23 -16.36 -5.21 9.13
C ASP A 23 -17.59 -4.74 8.35
N PHE A 24 -17.95 -3.48 8.48
CA PHE A 24 -19.05 -2.89 7.70
C PHE A 24 -18.74 -2.90 6.20
N ALA A 25 -17.55 -2.51 5.80
CA ALA A 25 -17.13 -2.52 4.41
C ALA A 25 -17.12 -3.94 3.83
N ALA A 26 -16.66 -4.93 4.61
CA ALA A 26 -16.66 -6.32 4.19
C ALA A 26 -18.07 -6.90 4.04
N ALA A 27 -19.00 -6.53 4.93
CA ALA A 27 -20.39 -6.96 4.86
C ALA A 27 -21.18 -6.27 3.73
N ASN A 28 -20.78 -5.08 3.31
CA ASN A 28 -21.43 -4.26 2.29
C ASN A 28 -20.47 -3.96 1.14
N LYS A 29 -20.14 -4.97 0.37
CA LYS A 29 -19.23 -4.85 -0.77
C LYS A 29 -19.69 -3.76 -1.74
N GLY A 30 -18.74 -2.99 -2.24
CA GLY A 30 -19.01 -1.89 -3.15
C GLY A 30 -19.41 -0.57 -2.46
N THR A 31 -19.39 -0.52 -1.12
CA THR A 31 -19.63 0.71 -0.38
C THR A 31 -18.56 1.75 -0.74
N THR A 32 -19.00 2.95 -1.11
CA THR A 32 -18.09 4.06 -1.43
C THR A 32 -17.46 4.64 -0.17
N ILE A 33 -16.35 5.36 -0.33
CA ILE A 33 -15.72 6.05 0.79
C ILE A 33 -16.65 7.10 1.40
N ASP A 34 -17.45 7.78 0.62
CA ASP A 34 -18.42 8.78 1.10
C ASP A 34 -19.51 8.14 1.94
N ALA A 35 -20.01 6.98 1.55
CA ALA A 35 -20.99 6.21 2.31
C ALA A 35 -20.42 5.72 3.64
N LEU A 36 -19.16 5.25 3.67
CA LEU A 36 -18.47 4.87 4.89
C LEU A 36 -18.28 6.06 5.84
N LYS A 37 -17.87 7.19 5.33
CA LYS A 37 -17.73 8.42 6.12
C LYS A 37 -19.05 8.83 6.75
N ALA A 38 -20.14 8.82 5.99
CA ALA A 38 -21.45 9.15 6.49
C ALA A 38 -21.92 8.19 7.59
N GLN A 39 -21.70 6.88 7.40
CA GLN A 39 -22.12 5.84 8.35
C GLN A 39 -21.41 5.96 9.70
N PHE A 40 -20.14 6.34 9.71
CA PHE A 40 -19.30 6.36 10.90
C PHE A 40 -18.96 7.77 11.42
N GLU A 41 -19.53 8.82 10.85
CA GLU A 41 -19.21 10.20 11.22
C GLU A 41 -19.48 10.50 12.69
N GLU A 42 -20.62 10.06 13.22
CA GLU A 42 -20.97 10.28 14.62
C GLU A 42 -19.96 9.59 15.57
N LYS A 43 -19.61 8.34 15.29
CA LYS A 43 -18.61 7.60 16.08
C LYS A 43 -17.22 8.19 15.96
N ARG A 44 -16.84 8.60 14.78
CA ARG A 44 -15.57 9.27 14.51
C ARG A 44 -15.46 10.58 15.29
N ALA A 45 -16.46 11.43 15.19
CA ALA A 45 -16.49 12.72 15.88
C ALA A 45 -16.46 12.55 17.40
N ALA A 46 -17.19 11.58 17.94
CA ALA A 46 -17.18 11.28 19.38
C ALA A 46 -15.80 10.84 19.85
N LEU A 47 -15.10 10.01 19.06
CA LEU A 47 -13.76 9.55 19.38
C LEU A 47 -12.72 10.66 19.28
N VAL A 48 -12.81 11.52 18.26
CA VAL A 48 -11.99 12.73 18.13
C VAL A 48 -12.13 13.63 19.35
N ALA A 49 -13.36 13.86 19.81
CA ALA A 49 -13.61 14.66 21.00
C ALA A 49 -13.01 14.04 22.27
N LYS A 50 -13.04 12.70 22.38
CA LYS A 50 -12.50 11.98 23.54
C LYS A 50 -10.98 11.97 23.56
N ILE A 51 -10.32 11.74 22.43
CA ILE A 51 -8.87 11.58 22.33
C ILE A 51 -8.16 12.91 22.11
N GLY A 52 -8.81 13.87 21.44
CA GLY A 52 -8.24 15.18 21.16
C GLY A 52 -7.36 15.24 19.92
N GLU A 53 -7.37 14.21 19.09
CA GLU A 53 -6.65 14.15 17.81
C GLU A 53 -7.60 13.89 16.65
N ASN A 54 -7.29 14.45 15.49
CA ASN A 54 -8.08 14.22 14.28
C ASN A 54 -7.91 12.79 13.77
N MET A 55 -8.99 12.24 13.25
CA MET A 55 -9.06 10.92 12.61
C MET A 55 -9.87 11.01 11.35
N ASP A 56 -9.48 10.24 10.33
CA ASP A 56 -10.18 10.22 9.06
C ASP A 56 -10.29 8.81 8.47
N ILE A 57 -11.44 8.53 7.89
CA ILE A 57 -11.65 7.36 7.02
C ILE A 57 -11.30 7.82 5.61
N ARG A 58 -10.07 7.59 5.20
CA ARG A 58 -9.53 8.21 3.99
C ARG A 58 -9.83 7.42 2.72
N ARG A 59 -9.64 6.11 2.78
CA ARG A 59 -9.76 5.25 1.60
C ARG A 59 -10.33 3.89 1.97
N VAL A 60 -11.03 3.28 1.01
CA VAL A 60 -11.44 1.89 1.04
C VAL A 60 -11.09 1.24 -0.29
N GLN A 61 -10.54 0.03 -0.24
CA GLN A 61 -10.25 -0.77 -1.42
C GLN A 61 -10.67 -2.21 -1.16
N TYR A 62 -11.14 -2.88 -2.22
CA TYR A 62 -11.57 -4.26 -2.19
C TYR A 62 -10.65 -5.09 -3.07
N LEU A 63 -10.26 -6.26 -2.58
CA LEU A 63 -9.48 -7.22 -3.31
C LEU A 63 -10.21 -8.57 -3.28
N GLU A 64 -10.42 -9.17 -4.45
CA GLU A 64 -11.06 -10.47 -4.60
C GLU A 64 -10.10 -11.46 -5.25
N GLY A 65 -10.17 -12.72 -4.85
CA GLY A 65 -9.36 -13.80 -5.39
C GLY A 65 -9.70 -15.13 -4.78
N GLN A 66 -9.13 -16.21 -5.31
CA GLN A 66 -9.36 -17.57 -4.80
C GLN A 66 -8.79 -17.74 -3.39
N VAL A 67 -7.59 -17.21 -3.17
CA VAL A 67 -6.94 -17.16 -1.86
C VAL A 67 -6.48 -15.74 -1.61
N ILE A 68 -6.77 -15.23 -0.42
CA ILE A 68 -6.34 -13.90 0.01
C ILE A 68 -5.54 -14.05 1.29
N ALA A 69 -4.34 -13.50 1.30
CA ALA A 69 -3.52 -13.39 2.49
C ALA A 69 -3.38 -11.93 2.92
N GLN A 70 -3.23 -11.73 4.21
CA GLN A 70 -3.01 -10.41 4.79
C GLN A 70 -1.75 -10.39 5.65
N TYR A 71 -1.10 -9.25 5.68
CA TYR A 71 0.02 -8.99 6.57
C TYR A 71 -0.07 -7.57 7.12
N LEU A 72 0.08 -7.44 8.42
CA LEU A 72 0.14 -6.16 9.11
C LEU A 72 1.52 -5.99 9.74
N HIS A 73 2.21 -4.91 9.37
CA HIS A 73 3.48 -4.53 10.00
C HIS A 73 3.25 -3.38 10.97
N GLY A 74 3.06 -3.72 12.24
CA GLY A 74 2.62 -2.75 13.25
C GLY A 74 1.25 -2.15 12.90
N ALA A 75 1.09 -0.87 13.21
CA ALA A 75 -0.14 -0.12 12.93
C ALA A 75 -0.07 0.71 11.63
N LYS A 76 1.05 0.67 10.91
CA LYS A 76 1.34 1.60 9.80
C LYS A 76 1.19 0.99 8.41
N ILE A 77 1.54 -0.29 8.26
CA ILE A 77 1.58 -0.94 6.96
C ILE A 77 0.65 -2.14 6.97
N GLY A 78 -0.26 -2.18 6.01
CA GLY A 78 -1.12 -3.33 5.76
C GLY A 78 -1.01 -3.76 4.31
N VAL A 79 -0.95 -5.07 4.07
CA VAL A 79 -0.85 -5.64 2.74
C VAL A 79 -1.91 -6.73 2.57
N LEU A 80 -2.60 -6.70 1.44
CA LEU A 80 -3.47 -7.78 0.98
C LEU A 80 -2.92 -8.34 -0.33
N VAL A 81 -2.83 -9.66 -0.41
CA VAL A 81 -2.42 -10.35 -1.63
C VAL A 81 -3.50 -11.35 -2.01
N ALA A 82 -3.96 -11.28 -3.24
CA ALA A 82 -4.86 -12.26 -3.84
C ALA A 82 -4.11 -13.06 -4.89
N GLY A 83 -4.27 -14.38 -4.88
CA GLY A 83 -3.58 -15.22 -5.84
C GLY A 83 -4.01 -16.67 -5.76
N GLU A 84 -3.23 -17.51 -6.41
CA GLU A 84 -3.34 -18.97 -6.37
C GLU A 84 -2.23 -19.53 -5.47
N GLY A 85 -2.50 -20.65 -4.80
CA GLY A 85 -1.56 -21.29 -3.91
C GLY A 85 -2.07 -21.38 -2.49
N SER A 86 -1.19 -21.62 -1.53
CA SER A 86 -1.55 -21.67 -0.12
C SER A 86 -1.56 -20.26 0.51
N GLU A 87 -2.38 -20.08 1.55
CA GLU A 87 -2.41 -18.84 2.30
C GLU A 87 -1.03 -18.50 2.90
N ASP A 88 -0.29 -19.50 3.36
CA ASP A 88 1.05 -19.33 3.93
C ASP A 88 2.05 -18.78 2.91
N GLU A 89 2.01 -19.27 1.67
CA GLU A 89 2.87 -18.78 0.57
C GLU A 89 2.53 -17.33 0.22
N LEU A 90 1.23 -17.03 0.09
CA LEU A 90 0.77 -15.67 -0.19
C LEU A 90 1.08 -14.70 0.96
N LYS A 91 1.07 -15.17 2.20
CA LYS A 91 1.48 -14.38 3.35
C LYS A 91 2.95 -14.00 3.30
N LYS A 92 3.83 -14.90 2.85
CA LYS A 92 5.25 -14.61 2.63
C LYS A 92 5.43 -13.54 1.55
N VAL A 93 4.65 -13.61 0.47
CA VAL A 93 4.62 -12.57 -0.57
C VAL A 93 4.17 -11.24 0.02
N ALA A 94 3.11 -11.23 0.84
CA ALA A 94 2.64 -10.02 1.50
C ALA A 94 3.69 -9.39 2.42
N MET A 95 4.47 -10.20 3.13
CA MET A 95 5.60 -9.72 3.94
C MET A 95 6.69 -9.08 3.07
N HIS A 96 6.99 -9.68 1.92
CA HIS A 96 7.94 -9.12 0.96
C HIS A 96 7.46 -7.79 0.38
N VAL A 97 6.19 -7.71 0.01
CA VAL A 97 5.56 -6.47 -0.47
C VAL A 97 5.65 -5.37 0.59
N ALA A 98 5.40 -5.68 1.86
CA ALA A 98 5.51 -4.71 2.95
C ALA A 98 6.94 -4.15 3.10
N ALA A 99 7.96 -4.98 2.85
CA ALA A 99 9.35 -4.59 2.93
C ALA A 99 9.82 -3.81 1.70
N SER A 100 9.44 -4.26 0.50
CA SER A 100 9.91 -3.71 -0.78
C SER A 100 9.10 -2.49 -1.24
N LYS A 101 7.84 -2.37 -0.81
CA LYS A 101 6.93 -1.28 -1.17
C LYS A 101 6.79 -1.08 -2.68
N PRO A 102 6.48 -2.13 -3.47
CA PRO A 102 6.36 -2.01 -4.91
C PRO A 102 5.18 -1.09 -5.27
N GLU A 103 5.33 -0.34 -6.34
CA GLU A 103 4.27 0.53 -6.85
C GLU A 103 3.36 -0.20 -7.83
N PHE A 104 3.83 -1.29 -8.43
CA PHE A 104 3.13 -2.01 -9.50
C PHE A 104 3.16 -3.52 -9.26
N VAL A 105 2.15 -4.22 -9.75
CA VAL A 105 2.04 -5.69 -9.65
C VAL A 105 2.82 -6.37 -10.78
N ASN A 106 2.72 -5.85 -12.01
CA ASN A 106 3.35 -6.41 -13.19
C ASN A 106 4.19 -5.36 -13.92
N PRO A 107 5.26 -5.76 -14.64
CA PRO A 107 6.05 -4.83 -15.44
C PRO A 107 5.22 -4.06 -16.48
N GLU A 108 4.16 -4.65 -17.01
CA GLU A 108 3.26 -4.02 -17.98
C GLU A 108 2.45 -2.86 -17.40
N ASP A 109 2.27 -2.83 -16.07
CA ASP A 109 1.53 -1.77 -15.38
C ASP A 109 2.36 -0.49 -15.24
N VAL A 110 3.68 -0.60 -15.43
CA VAL A 110 4.59 0.55 -15.37
C VAL A 110 4.46 1.36 -16.66
N SER A 111 4.19 2.67 -16.53
CA SER A 111 4.08 3.54 -17.69
C SER A 111 5.44 3.69 -18.40
N ALA A 112 5.40 3.91 -19.72
CA ALA A 112 6.62 4.14 -20.50
C ALA A 112 7.42 5.35 -20.00
N ASP A 113 6.76 6.38 -19.51
CA ASP A 113 7.40 7.58 -18.96
C ASP A 113 8.16 7.27 -17.67
N VAL A 114 7.63 6.45 -16.79
CA VAL A 114 8.29 6.01 -15.55
C VAL A 114 9.53 5.18 -15.88
N VAL A 115 9.42 4.22 -16.80
CA VAL A 115 10.53 3.38 -17.25
C VAL A 115 11.64 4.24 -17.86
N GLU A 116 11.30 5.18 -18.74
CA GLU A 116 12.29 6.07 -19.37
C GLU A 116 12.96 7.00 -18.38
N HIS A 117 12.24 7.53 -17.42
CA HIS A 117 12.79 8.37 -16.36
C HIS A 117 13.81 7.60 -15.51
N GLU A 118 13.46 6.40 -15.06
CA GLU A 118 14.36 5.53 -14.30
C GLU A 118 15.57 5.10 -15.12
N ARG A 119 15.35 4.75 -16.39
CA ARG A 119 16.42 4.43 -17.33
C ARG A 119 17.43 5.56 -17.45
N GLN A 120 16.97 6.81 -17.59
CA GLN A 120 17.82 7.98 -17.67
C GLN A 120 18.63 8.21 -16.39
N ILE A 121 18.02 8.02 -15.22
CA ILE A 121 18.70 8.11 -13.93
C ILE A 121 19.84 7.09 -13.85
N GLN A 122 19.59 5.85 -14.23
CA GLN A 122 20.61 4.79 -14.20
C GLN A 122 21.74 5.04 -15.21
N ILE A 123 21.43 5.59 -16.38
CA ILE A 123 22.44 6.01 -17.36
C ILE A 123 23.31 7.11 -16.79
N ASP A 124 22.75 8.12 -16.18
CA ASP A 124 23.47 9.24 -15.56
C ASP A 124 24.40 8.77 -14.44
N ILE A 125 23.91 7.83 -13.60
CA ILE A 125 24.74 7.20 -12.55
C ILE A 125 25.92 6.46 -13.17
N ALA A 126 25.71 5.69 -14.23
CA ALA A 126 26.75 4.94 -14.90
C ALA A 126 27.78 5.88 -15.58
N ILE A 127 27.34 6.97 -16.20
CA ILE A 127 28.23 7.99 -16.80
C ILE A 127 29.06 8.68 -15.71
N ASN A 128 28.44 9.06 -14.59
CA ASN A 128 29.12 9.71 -13.46
C ASN A 128 30.14 8.76 -12.79
N SER A 129 30.01 7.46 -12.94
CA SER A 129 31.00 6.47 -12.50
C SER A 129 32.20 6.32 -13.46
N GLY A 130 32.24 7.10 -14.53
CA GLY A 130 33.35 7.13 -15.50
C GLY A 130 33.19 6.21 -16.71
N LYS A 131 32.01 5.70 -16.98
CA LYS A 131 31.75 4.84 -18.15
C LYS A 131 31.30 5.68 -19.36
N PRO A 132 31.73 5.32 -20.59
CA PRO A 132 31.23 5.95 -21.80
C PRO A 132 29.71 5.81 -21.94
N LYS A 133 29.06 6.83 -22.50
CA LYS A 133 27.60 6.87 -22.66
C LYS A 133 27.03 5.62 -23.34
N GLU A 134 27.67 5.17 -24.42
CA GLU A 134 27.23 3.99 -25.18
C GLU A 134 27.26 2.70 -24.35
N ILE A 135 28.28 2.54 -23.50
CA ILE A 135 28.39 1.40 -22.59
C ILE A 135 27.37 1.51 -21.45
N ALA A 136 27.17 2.71 -20.90
CA ALA A 136 26.17 2.98 -19.86
C ALA A 136 24.75 2.65 -20.32
N GLU A 137 24.38 3.04 -21.54
CA GLU A 137 23.08 2.72 -22.13
C GLU A 137 22.86 1.21 -22.26
N LYS A 138 23.87 0.46 -22.74
CA LYS A 138 23.79 -1.01 -22.85
C LYS A 138 23.68 -1.71 -21.50
N MET A 139 24.35 -1.21 -20.48
CA MET A 139 24.29 -1.78 -19.12
C MET A 139 22.92 -1.61 -18.50
N VAL A 140 22.24 -0.51 -18.78
CA VAL A 140 20.96 -0.16 -18.18
C VAL A 140 19.78 -0.84 -18.87
N GLU A 141 19.85 -1.09 -20.20
CA GLU A 141 18.77 -1.76 -20.94
C GLU A 141 18.40 -3.15 -20.39
N GLY A 142 19.36 -3.90 -19.83
CA GLY A 142 19.10 -5.18 -19.18
C GLY A 142 18.90 -5.12 -17.68
N GLY A 143 18.95 -3.94 -17.07
CA GLY A 143 19.03 -3.81 -15.63
C GLY A 143 18.16 -2.73 -15.01
N VAL A 144 17.15 -2.21 -15.71
CA VAL A 144 16.16 -1.33 -15.05
C VAL A 144 15.42 -2.17 -14.02
N PRO A 145 15.56 -1.89 -12.71
CA PRO A 145 14.90 -2.67 -11.69
C PRO A 145 13.39 -2.41 -11.76
N PHE A 146 12.65 -3.46 -12.07
CA PHE A 146 11.24 -3.52 -11.78
C PHE A 146 11.13 -4.06 -10.35
N GLU A 147 10.66 -3.25 -9.43
CA GLU A 147 10.32 -3.73 -8.10
C GLU A 147 9.09 -4.64 -8.21
N GLU A 148 9.30 -5.93 -8.02
CA GLU A 148 8.26 -6.96 -7.94
C GLU A 148 7.51 -6.89 -6.62
#